data_71355fe91b5b306d80460699f57889c1
#
_entry.id   71355fe91b5b306d80460699f57889c1
#
_cell.length_a   1.000
_cell.length_b   1.000
_cell.length_c   1.000
_cell.angle_alpha   90.00
_cell.angle_beta   90.00
_cell.angle_gamma   90.00
#
_symmetry.space_group_name_H-M   'P 1'
#
loop_
_entity.id
_entity.type
_entity.pdbx_description
1 polymer ?
#
loop_
_entity_poly.entity_id
_entity_poly.type
_entity_poly.pdbx_seq_one_letter_code
_entity_poly.pdbx_strand_id
1 'polypeptide(L)'
;MRQTRIFFSAVLLSFLLLTGCGGKPDYAYDTERLAQLFLSAPYERTEAVPFANDLCVITGGEGEPDASVNAEAAAVFSVSDKKVVFQKNPFERMNPASITKVMTALIAIRDGNLSEPVTVGEETVITESGASLCYISPGDTLSLEQLLYGLMLPSGNDAAAAIAVSLSGSVEAFCERMNETAREIGATDTHFVNPHGLTDEAHYTTAYDLYLIFNEALKFPEFRRIIGTADYTAEFTDAQGAPKTRKWKNGNRYLTGQAASPEGYTVIGGKTGTTMAAGSCLIACVQDKNGQDYISVVLKADDRPNLYENMTKIIQKIAN
;
A
#
# COMPACT_ATOMS: atom_id res chain seq x y z
N MET A 1 4.82 -90.98 -8.93
CA MET A 1 3.60 -90.41 -8.26
C MET A 1 3.82 -89.29 -7.27
N ARG A 2 5.08 -88.87 -6.92
CA ARG A 2 5.32 -87.77 -5.96
C ARG A 2 5.43 -86.37 -6.60
N GLN A 3 5.77 -86.32 -7.88
CA GLN A 3 5.91 -85.01 -8.58
C GLN A 3 4.59 -84.40 -9.05
N THR A 4 3.57 -85.28 -9.37
CA THR A 4 2.25 -84.83 -9.80
C THR A 4 1.41 -84.17 -8.71
N ARG A 5 1.64 -84.58 -7.45
CA ARG A 5 0.90 -83.99 -6.32
C ARG A 5 1.38 -82.62 -5.92
N ILE A 6 2.66 -82.30 -6.16
CA ILE A 6 3.26 -80.92 -5.86
C ILE A 6 2.76 -79.98 -6.91
N PHE A 7 2.63 -80.37 -8.17
CA PHE A 7 2.14 -79.51 -9.23
C PHE A 7 0.67 -79.09 -9.05
N PHE A 8 -0.18 -80.01 -8.59
CA PHE A 8 -1.58 -79.72 -8.32
C PHE A 8 -1.80 -78.80 -7.09
N SER A 9 -1.00 -78.96 -6.08
CA SER A 9 -1.02 -78.01 -4.91
C SER A 9 -0.51 -76.64 -5.24
N ALA A 10 0.49 -76.48 -6.10
CA ALA A 10 1.00 -75.21 -6.54
C ALA A 10 -0.02 -74.43 -7.46
N VAL A 11 -0.71 -75.17 -8.36
CA VAL A 11 -1.72 -74.59 -9.23
C VAL A 11 -2.97 -74.18 -8.43
N LEU A 12 -3.37 -74.96 -7.40
CA LEU A 12 -4.50 -74.60 -6.55
C LEU A 12 -4.18 -73.40 -5.65
N LEU A 13 -2.93 -73.24 -5.16
CA LEU A 13 -2.49 -72.10 -4.38
C LEU A 13 -2.37 -70.82 -5.27
N SER A 14 -1.98 -70.96 -6.55
CA SER A 14 -1.98 -69.87 -7.50
C SER A 14 -3.35 -69.35 -7.87
N PHE A 15 -4.35 -70.23 -7.92
CA PHE A 15 -5.74 -69.83 -8.17
C PHE A 15 -6.43 -69.16 -6.97
N LEU A 16 -6.02 -69.50 -5.74
CA LEU A 16 -6.52 -68.84 -4.52
C LEU A 16 -5.95 -67.43 -4.29
N LEU A 17 -4.79 -67.13 -4.92
CA LEU A 17 -4.23 -65.78 -4.85
C LEU A 17 -4.80 -64.83 -5.91
N LEU A 18 -5.56 -65.32 -6.90
CA LEU A 18 -6.16 -64.50 -7.94
C LEU A 18 -7.63 -64.16 -7.71
N THR A 19 -8.25 -64.72 -6.65
CA THR A 19 -9.67 -64.43 -6.32
C THR A 19 -9.83 -63.47 -5.14
N GLY A 20 -8.75 -62.95 -4.61
CA GLY A 20 -8.78 -62.02 -3.50
C GLY A 20 -8.38 -60.63 -3.92
N CYS A 21 -9.26 -59.85 -4.57
CA CYS A 21 -9.32 -58.40 -4.54
C CYS A 21 -10.38 -57.91 -5.53
N GLY A 22 -11.63 -58.25 -5.27
CA GLY A 22 -12.80 -57.63 -5.90
C GLY A 22 -13.51 -56.66 -4.96
N GLY A 23 -12.84 -56.22 -3.89
CA GLY A 23 -13.32 -55.08 -3.10
C GLY A 23 -12.95 -53.80 -3.84
N LYS A 24 -13.94 -52.96 -4.22
CA LYS A 24 -13.70 -51.59 -4.60
C LYS A 24 -12.83 -50.96 -3.47
N PRO A 25 -11.73 -50.29 -3.79
CA PRO A 25 -10.98 -49.60 -2.75
C PRO A 25 -11.94 -48.64 -2.04
N ASP A 26 -12.09 -48.81 -0.73
CA ASP A 26 -12.74 -47.83 0.11
C ASP A 26 -11.83 -46.59 0.09
N TYR A 27 -12.10 -45.70 -0.85
CA TYR A 27 -11.50 -44.37 -0.78
C TYR A 27 -12.07 -43.68 0.46
N ALA A 28 -11.21 -43.11 1.26
CA ALA A 28 -11.57 -42.31 2.45
C ALA A 28 -12.52 -41.14 2.13
N TYR A 29 -12.80 -40.95 0.84
CA TYR A 29 -13.74 -39.96 0.31
C TYR A 29 -14.77 -40.63 -0.57
N ASP A 30 -16.01 -40.74 -0.07
CA ASP A 30 -17.17 -41.11 -0.85
C ASP A 30 -17.54 -39.92 -1.77
N THR A 31 -17.04 -39.97 -3.00
CA THR A 31 -17.27 -38.91 -3.99
C THR A 31 -18.73 -38.75 -4.38
N GLU A 32 -19.56 -39.84 -4.30
CA GLU A 32 -20.99 -39.73 -4.56
C GLU A 32 -21.72 -39.04 -3.41
N ARG A 33 -21.32 -39.30 -2.17
CA ARG A 33 -21.87 -38.64 -0.98
C ARG A 33 -21.47 -37.20 -0.88
N LEU A 34 -20.20 -36.86 -1.24
CA LEU A 34 -19.75 -35.49 -1.37
C LEU A 34 -20.48 -34.74 -2.47
N ALA A 35 -20.66 -35.34 -3.64
CA ALA A 35 -21.43 -34.74 -4.73
C ALA A 35 -22.89 -34.46 -4.32
N GLN A 36 -23.54 -35.37 -3.60
CA GLN A 36 -24.88 -35.15 -3.08
C GLN A 36 -24.96 -34.07 -2.01
N LEU A 37 -23.95 -33.95 -1.14
CA LEU A 37 -23.86 -32.87 -0.16
C LEU A 37 -23.65 -31.48 -0.83
N PHE A 38 -22.87 -31.45 -1.89
CA PHE A 38 -22.70 -30.22 -2.67
C PHE A 38 -23.91 -29.83 -3.52
N LEU A 39 -24.69 -30.82 -3.97
CA LEU A 39 -25.92 -30.58 -4.75
C LEU A 39 -27.13 -30.26 -3.87
N SER A 40 -27.14 -30.64 -2.59
CA SER A 40 -28.23 -30.38 -1.65
C SER A 40 -28.05 -29.13 -0.79
N ALA A 41 -26.84 -28.57 -0.71
CA ALA A 41 -26.66 -27.29 -0.10
C ALA A 41 -27.24 -26.20 -1.02
N PRO A 42 -28.04 -25.24 -0.52
CA PRO A 42 -28.40 -24.07 -1.31
C PRO A 42 -27.10 -23.32 -1.59
N TYR A 43 -26.53 -23.54 -2.79
CA TYR A 43 -25.41 -22.80 -3.30
C TYR A 43 -25.94 -21.42 -3.64
N GLU A 44 -25.90 -20.48 -2.67
CA GLU A 44 -25.95 -19.08 -3.02
C GLU A 44 -24.72 -18.82 -3.91
N ARG A 45 -24.95 -18.66 -5.20
CA ARG A 45 -23.95 -18.11 -6.12
C ARG A 45 -23.64 -16.70 -5.63
N THR A 46 -22.73 -16.57 -4.70
CA THR A 46 -21.98 -15.34 -4.59
C THR A 46 -21.19 -15.23 -5.89
N GLU A 47 -21.66 -14.39 -6.81
CA GLU A 47 -20.86 -14.07 -7.98
C GLU A 47 -19.51 -13.60 -7.46
N ALA A 48 -18.45 -14.30 -7.86
CA ALA A 48 -17.09 -13.90 -7.50
C ALA A 48 -16.86 -12.52 -8.12
N VAL A 49 -16.81 -11.50 -7.29
CA VAL A 49 -16.46 -10.14 -7.75
C VAL A 49 -15.00 -10.17 -8.16
N PRO A 50 -14.65 -9.85 -9.41
CA PRO A 50 -13.26 -9.79 -9.82
C PRO A 50 -12.48 -8.82 -8.92
N PHE A 51 -11.25 -9.20 -8.53
CA PHE A 51 -10.37 -8.37 -7.69
C PHE A 51 -10.25 -6.92 -8.21
N ALA A 52 -10.18 -6.75 -9.53
CA ALA A 52 -10.04 -5.44 -10.18
C ALA A 52 -11.37 -4.69 -10.38
N ASN A 53 -12.51 -5.21 -9.91
CA ASN A 53 -13.82 -4.60 -10.17
C ASN A 53 -13.95 -3.18 -9.62
N ASP A 54 -13.20 -2.87 -8.57
CA ASP A 54 -13.20 -1.55 -7.91
C ASP A 54 -11.93 -0.74 -8.17
N LEU A 55 -11.13 -1.14 -9.16
CA LEU A 55 -9.87 -0.50 -9.50
C LEU A 55 -9.89 0.13 -10.91
N CYS A 56 -9.12 1.20 -11.09
CA CYS A 56 -8.75 1.67 -12.41
C CYS A 56 -7.77 0.67 -13.03
N VAL A 57 -8.10 0.11 -14.18
CA VAL A 57 -7.24 -0.84 -14.88
C VAL A 57 -6.66 -0.16 -16.12
N ILE A 58 -5.35 -0.20 -16.24
CA ILE A 58 -4.67 0.26 -17.46
C ILE A 58 -4.74 -0.86 -18.50
N THR A 59 -5.56 -0.68 -19.54
CA THR A 59 -5.82 -1.69 -20.57
C THR A 59 -5.06 -1.48 -21.89
N GLY A 60 -4.26 -0.44 -21.98
CA GLY A 60 -3.52 -0.07 -23.20
C GLY A 60 -2.05 0.22 -22.92
N GLY A 61 -1.28 0.36 -23.97
CA GLY A 61 0.13 0.76 -23.89
C GLY A 61 0.31 2.15 -23.27
N GLU A 62 1.54 2.65 -23.29
CA GLU A 62 1.84 4.03 -22.91
C GLU A 62 0.90 4.98 -23.67
N GLY A 63 0.21 5.87 -22.91
CA GLY A 63 -0.62 6.91 -23.53
C GLY A 63 0.20 7.78 -24.49
N GLU A 64 -0.48 8.52 -25.37
CA GLU A 64 0.22 9.46 -26.26
C GLU A 64 1.17 10.35 -25.47
N PRO A 65 2.44 10.46 -25.91
CA PRO A 65 3.43 11.27 -25.21
C PRO A 65 2.96 12.72 -25.11
N ASP A 66 2.84 13.23 -23.89
CA ASP A 66 2.52 14.64 -23.66
C ASP A 66 3.80 15.38 -23.24
N ALA A 67 4.40 16.08 -24.20
CA ALA A 67 5.61 16.87 -24.00
C ALA A 67 5.42 18.01 -22.98
N SER A 68 4.18 18.37 -22.61
CA SER A 68 3.92 19.41 -21.62
C SER A 68 4.16 18.92 -20.20
N VAL A 69 4.18 17.59 -19.96
CA VAL A 69 4.44 16.94 -18.67
C VAL A 69 5.89 16.52 -18.59
N ASN A 70 6.72 17.29 -17.90
CA ASN A 70 8.18 17.09 -17.81
C ASN A 70 8.61 16.05 -16.78
N ALA A 71 7.71 15.65 -15.84
CA ALA A 71 8.00 14.59 -14.89
C ALA A 71 8.24 13.25 -15.61
N GLU A 72 9.05 12.37 -15.01
CA GLU A 72 9.39 11.09 -15.65
C GLU A 72 8.20 10.13 -15.68
N ALA A 73 7.42 10.06 -14.57
CA ALA A 73 6.14 9.38 -14.56
C ALA A 73 5.04 10.25 -13.98
N ALA A 74 3.83 10.11 -14.51
CA ALA A 74 2.65 10.79 -14.00
C ALA A 74 1.37 10.03 -14.38
N ALA A 75 0.35 10.10 -13.52
CA ALA A 75 -0.95 9.50 -13.81
C ALA A 75 -2.07 10.20 -13.06
N VAL A 76 -3.29 10.11 -13.63
CA VAL A 76 -4.54 10.55 -13.00
C VAL A 76 -5.57 9.44 -13.14
N PHE A 77 -6.20 9.10 -12.02
CA PHE A 77 -7.19 8.03 -11.90
C PHE A 77 -8.49 8.60 -11.35
N SER A 78 -9.62 8.37 -12.05
CA SER A 78 -10.96 8.65 -11.54
C SER A 78 -11.38 7.50 -10.62
N VAL A 79 -11.49 7.76 -9.32
CA VAL A 79 -11.86 6.73 -8.33
C VAL A 79 -13.32 6.29 -8.54
N SER A 80 -14.22 7.23 -8.81
CA SER A 80 -15.64 6.96 -8.99
C SER A 80 -15.95 6.21 -10.29
N ASP A 81 -15.33 6.64 -11.41
CA ASP A 81 -15.59 6.05 -12.73
C ASP A 81 -14.69 4.83 -13.02
N LYS A 82 -13.71 4.57 -12.15
CA LYS A 82 -12.72 3.49 -12.32
C LYS A 82 -11.96 3.57 -13.64
N LYS A 83 -11.60 4.80 -14.03
CA LYS A 83 -10.97 5.11 -15.31
C LYS A 83 -9.61 5.76 -15.12
N VAL A 84 -8.69 5.42 -16.00
CA VAL A 84 -7.43 6.13 -16.16
C VAL A 84 -7.70 7.35 -17.04
N VAL A 85 -7.50 8.55 -16.47
CA VAL A 85 -7.71 9.83 -17.17
C VAL A 85 -6.46 10.22 -17.95
N PHE A 86 -5.29 10.02 -17.33
CA PHE A 86 -3.99 10.32 -17.92
C PHE A 86 -2.94 9.36 -17.38
N GLN A 87 -1.98 9.01 -18.22
CA GLN A 87 -0.83 8.22 -17.83
C GLN A 87 0.42 8.57 -18.65
N LYS A 88 1.57 8.52 -18.00
CA LYS A 88 2.91 8.60 -18.57
C LYS A 88 3.81 7.69 -17.73
N ASN A 89 4.43 6.70 -18.33
CA ASN A 89 5.31 5.73 -17.67
C ASN A 89 4.71 5.15 -16.36
N PRO A 90 3.45 4.68 -16.35
CA PRO A 90 2.75 4.34 -15.12
C PRO A 90 3.35 3.13 -14.40
N PHE A 91 4.09 2.27 -15.10
CA PHE A 91 4.71 1.05 -14.58
C PHE A 91 6.24 1.16 -14.44
N GLU A 92 6.82 2.34 -14.70
CA GLU A 92 8.26 2.55 -14.52
C GLU A 92 8.60 2.52 -13.01
N ARG A 93 9.58 1.68 -12.63
CA ARG A 93 10.05 1.57 -11.25
C ARG A 93 10.90 2.76 -10.88
N MET A 94 10.51 3.46 -9.83
CA MET A 94 11.19 4.66 -9.33
C MET A 94 11.26 4.65 -7.81
N ASN A 95 12.24 5.36 -7.27
CA ASN A 95 12.28 5.62 -5.83
C ASN A 95 11.14 6.58 -5.43
N PRO A 96 10.24 6.19 -4.50
CA PRO A 96 9.09 7.00 -4.12
C PRO A 96 9.42 8.17 -3.18
N ALA A 97 10.63 8.21 -2.63
CA ALA A 97 10.95 9.06 -1.49
C ALA A 97 9.89 8.93 -0.38
N SER A 98 9.54 10.02 0.29
CA SER A 98 8.58 10.02 1.40
C SER A 98 7.13 9.69 1.02
N ILE A 99 6.81 9.41 -0.25
CA ILE A 99 5.49 8.85 -0.59
C ILE A 99 5.35 7.43 0.02
N THR A 100 6.43 6.72 0.27
CA THR A 100 6.51 5.48 1.08
C THR A 100 5.64 5.53 2.33
N LYS A 101 5.58 6.70 3.00
CA LYS A 101 4.84 6.90 4.25
C LYS A 101 3.33 6.70 4.12
N VAL A 102 2.81 6.68 2.89
CA VAL A 102 1.41 6.29 2.64
C VAL A 102 1.17 4.83 3.03
N MET A 103 2.08 3.92 2.66
CA MET A 103 2.01 2.52 3.06
C MET A 103 2.16 2.36 4.59
N THR A 104 3.10 3.10 5.19
CA THR A 104 3.27 3.11 6.65
C THR A 104 2.01 3.58 7.35
N ALA A 105 1.37 4.64 6.86
CA ALA A 105 0.12 5.15 7.42
C ALA A 105 -1.05 4.18 7.20
N LEU A 106 -1.16 3.56 6.03
CA LEU A 106 -2.18 2.56 5.72
C LEU A 106 -2.15 1.40 6.73
N ILE A 107 -0.98 0.82 6.95
CA ILE A 107 -0.81 -0.29 7.91
C ILE A 107 -1.13 0.18 9.33
N ALA A 108 -0.64 1.36 9.73
CA ALA A 108 -0.88 1.89 11.07
C ALA A 108 -2.35 2.18 11.35
N ILE A 109 -3.10 2.65 10.36
CA ILE A 109 -4.54 2.93 10.50
C ILE A 109 -5.36 1.63 10.46
N ARG A 110 -5.02 0.71 9.58
CA ARG A 110 -5.74 -0.55 9.39
C ARG A 110 -5.61 -1.49 10.58
N ASP A 111 -4.41 -1.59 11.13
CA ASP A 111 -4.03 -2.67 12.04
C ASP A 111 -3.69 -2.17 13.45
N GLY A 112 -3.53 -0.86 13.66
CA GLY A 112 -3.20 -0.25 14.94
C GLY A 112 -4.40 0.32 15.68
N ASN A 113 -4.20 0.59 16.99
CA ASN A 113 -5.14 1.35 17.78
C ASN A 113 -4.67 2.81 17.86
N LEU A 114 -5.36 3.73 17.19
CA LEU A 114 -4.95 5.14 17.06
C LEU A 114 -4.83 5.88 18.41
N SER A 115 -5.57 5.46 19.42
CA SER A 115 -5.52 6.05 20.77
C SER A 115 -4.47 5.42 21.68
N GLU A 116 -3.80 4.35 21.24
CA GLU A 116 -2.80 3.67 22.05
C GLU A 116 -1.57 4.54 22.28
N PRO A 117 -1.11 4.69 23.53
CA PRO A 117 0.12 5.41 23.83
C PRO A 117 1.33 4.57 23.40
N VAL A 118 2.19 5.17 22.60
CA VAL A 118 3.46 4.60 22.13
C VAL A 118 4.60 5.35 22.78
N THR A 119 5.40 4.67 23.57
CA THR A 119 6.68 5.20 24.06
C THR A 119 7.75 4.86 23.03
N VAL A 120 8.32 5.89 22.40
CA VAL A 120 9.29 5.71 21.31
C VAL A 120 10.70 5.49 21.85
N GLY A 121 11.50 4.70 21.14
CA GLY A 121 12.85 4.29 21.52
C GLY A 121 13.93 4.88 20.62
N GLU A 122 15.10 4.22 20.62
CA GLU A 122 16.29 4.62 19.87
C GLU A 122 16.09 4.56 18.35
N GLU A 123 15.07 3.88 17.84
CA GLU A 123 14.69 3.86 16.44
C GLU A 123 14.35 5.25 15.87
N THR A 124 14.02 6.21 16.74
CA THR A 124 13.75 7.60 16.37
C THR A 124 14.99 8.43 16.07
N VAL A 125 16.18 7.89 16.39
CA VAL A 125 17.46 8.57 16.12
C VAL A 125 17.88 8.34 14.67
N ILE A 126 17.38 9.20 13.78
CA ILE A 126 17.70 9.16 12.35
C ILE A 126 18.98 9.96 12.10
N THR A 127 20.01 9.29 11.59
CA THR A 127 21.35 9.88 11.39
C THR A 127 21.61 10.38 9.97
N GLU A 128 20.76 10.03 9.02
CA GLU A 128 20.92 10.41 7.62
C GLU A 128 20.74 11.91 7.42
N SER A 129 21.77 12.52 6.82
CA SER A 129 21.79 13.95 6.56
C SER A 129 20.65 14.38 5.63
N GLY A 130 19.93 15.42 6.01
CA GLY A 130 18.79 15.95 5.25
C GLY A 130 17.50 15.16 5.44
N ALA A 131 17.46 14.19 6.36
CA ALA A 131 16.23 13.47 6.72
C ALA A 131 15.19 14.45 7.33
N SER A 132 13.93 14.31 6.91
CA SER A 132 12.83 15.05 7.52
C SER A 132 12.47 14.44 8.86
N LEU A 133 12.29 15.26 9.89
CA LEU A 133 11.96 14.82 11.26
C LEU A 133 10.72 15.55 11.77
N CYS A 134 9.95 14.89 12.62
CA CYS A 134 8.93 15.54 13.45
C CYS A 134 9.48 15.93 14.83
N TYR A 135 10.74 15.61 15.11
CA TYR A 135 11.50 15.95 16.32
C TYR A 135 10.94 15.32 17.60
N ILE A 136 10.58 14.05 17.52
CA ILE A 136 10.38 13.19 18.69
C ILE A 136 11.73 12.58 19.11
N SER A 137 11.83 12.14 20.35
CA SER A 137 13.08 11.67 20.94
C SER A 137 12.83 10.39 21.75
N PRO A 138 13.85 9.52 21.94
CA PRO A 138 13.69 8.35 22.78
C PRO A 138 13.09 8.68 24.15
N GLY A 139 12.09 7.90 24.56
CA GLY A 139 11.32 8.08 25.79
C GLY A 139 10.13 9.02 25.68
N ASP A 140 9.93 9.75 24.59
CA ASP A 140 8.68 10.48 24.34
C ASP A 140 7.50 9.49 24.24
N THR A 141 6.35 9.87 24.79
CA THR A 141 5.13 9.04 24.71
C THR A 141 4.01 9.81 24.02
N LEU A 142 3.60 9.33 22.86
CA LEU A 142 2.58 9.90 21.99
C LEU A 142 1.53 8.84 21.66
N SER A 143 0.30 9.27 21.29
CA SER A 143 -0.63 8.32 20.67
C SER A 143 -0.18 7.93 19.25
N LEU A 144 -0.62 6.76 18.79
CA LEU A 144 -0.37 6.33 17.39
C LEU A 144 -0.93 7.35 16.38
N GLU A 145 -2.06 7.98 16.70
CA GLU A 145 -2.62 9.08 15.88
C GLU A 145 -1.68 10.28 15.81
N GLN A 146 -1.08 10.69 16.91
CA GLN A 146 -0.11 11.78 16.91
C GLN A 146 1.14 11.41 16.11
N LEU A 147 1.62 10.16 16.20
CA LEU A 147 2.70 9.67 15.35
C LEU A 147 2.33 9.75 13.86
N LEU A 148 1.08 9.43 13.48
CA LEU A 148 0.61 9.57 12.09
C LEU A 148 0.59 11.03 11.60
N TYR A 149 0.24 11.99 12.45
CA TYR A 149 0.37 13.40 12.10
C TYR A 149 1.86 13.81 11.94
N GLY A 150 2.75 13.33 12.82
CA GLY A 150 4.19 13.52 12.70
C GLY A 150 4.77 12.86 11.44
N LEU A 151 4.26 11.70 11.04
CA LEU A 151 4.62 10.98 9.83
C LEU A 151 4.23 11.76 8.56
N MET A 152 2.98 12.21 8.49
CA MET A 152 2.40 12.70 7.24
C MET A 152 2.65 14.18 7.00
N LEU A 153 2.54 15.05 8.01
CA LEU A 153 2.63 16.49 7.83
C LEU A 153 4.09 16.97 7.60
N PRO A 154 4.99 16.89 8.61
CA PRO A 154 6.39 17.29 8.42
C PRO A 154 7.20 16.19 7.72
N SER A 155 6.58 15.04 7.42
CA SER A 155 7.26 13.90 6.81
C SER A 155 8.30 13.22 7.73
N GLY A 156 8.02 13.11 9.05
CA GLY A 156 8.95 12.59 10.06
C GLY A 156 9.41 11.16 9.77
N ASN A 157 10.71 10.98 9.58
CA ASN A 157 11.33 9.65 9.45
C ASN A 157 11.41 8.97 10.83
N ASP A 158 11.63 9.77 11.86
CA ASP A 158 11.55 9.38 13.28
C ASP A 158 10.17 8.79 13.62
N ALA A 159 9.09 9.45 13.22
CA ALA A 159 7.73 8.92 13.38
C ALA A 159 7.50 7.63 12.59
N ALA A 160 8.07 7.52 11.38
CA ALA A 160 7.95 6.29 10.58
C ALA A 160 8.61 5.10 11.26
N ALA A 161 9.82 5.28 11.79
CA ALA A 161 10.54 4.24 12.53
C ALA A 161 9.83 3.85 13.83
N ALA A 162 9.32 4.84 14.58
CA ALA A 162 8.52 4.60 15.80
C ALA A 162 7.26 3.77 15.52
N ILE A 163 6.51 4.10 14.47
CA ILE A 163 5.33 3.34 14.03
C ILE A 163 5.73 1.90 13.67
N ALA A 164 6.81 1.73 12.91
CA ALA A 164 7.28 0.42 12.47
C ALA A 164 7.63 -0.48 13.68
N VAL A 165 8.40 0.03 14.62
CA VAL A 165 8.80 -0.73 15.81
C VAL A 165 7.60 -1.01 16.72
N SER A 166 6.72 -0.03 16.92
CA SER A 166 5.52 -0.20 17.74
C SER A 166 4.59 -1.30 17.22
N LEU A 167 4.42 -1.41 15.89
CA LEU A 167 3.47 -2.35 15.29
C LEU A 167 4.06 -3.73 14.95
N SER A 168 5.37 -3.84 14.79
CA SER A 168 6.02 -5.08 14.32
C SER A 168 7.26 -5.46 15.10
N GLY A 169 7.65 -4.70 16.12
CA GLY A 169 8.80 -4.97 16.97
C GLY A 169 10.15 -4.59 16.36
N SER A 170 10.27 -4.47 15.04
CA SER A 170 11.46 -3.96 14.35
C SER A 170 11.08 -3.30 13.01
N VAL A 171 12.01 -2.50 12.46
CA VAL A 171 11.88 -1.90 11.13
C VAL A 171 11.84 -2.97 10.05
N GLU A 172 12.67 -4.01 10.16
CA GLU A 172 12.75 -5.10 9.20
C GLU A 172 11.43 -5.88 9.13
N ALA A 173 10.88 -6.29 10.28
CA ALA A 173 9.60 -7.00 10.34
C ALA A 173 8.45 -6.13 9.79
N PHE A 174 8.51 -4.81 10.02
CA PHE A 174 7.53 -3.90 9.44
C PHE A 174 7.66 -3.79 7.92
N CYS A 175 8.88 -3.77 7.36
CA CYS A 175 9.12 -3.76 5.92
C CYS A 175 8.62 -5.06 5.25
N GLU A 176 8.78 -6.21 5.89
CA GLU A 176 8.17 -7.47 5.43
C GLU A 176 6.65 -7.32 5.32
N ARG A 177 6.00 -6.78 6.35
CA ARG A 177 4.56 -6.50 6.37
C ARG A 177 4.15 -5.49 5.31
N MET A 178 4.95 -4.44 5.05
CA MET A 178 4.71 -3.49 3.95
C MET A 178 4.70 -4.21 2.60
N ASN A 179 5.66 -5.11 2.36
CA ASN A 179 5.77 -5.87 1.13
C ASN A 179 4.65 -6.92 0.98
N GLU A 180 4.21 -7.54 2.06
CA GLU A 180 3.03 -8.42 2.08
C GLU A 180 1.78 -7.63 1.74
N THR A 181 1.54 -6.51 2.40
CA THR A 181 0.40 -5.63 2.12
C THR A 181 0.41 -5.13 0.67
N ALA A 182 1.58 -4.77 0.12
CA ALA A 182 1.69 -4.37 -1.28
C ALA A 182 1.20 -5.48 -2.22
N ARG A 183 1.62 -6.73 -1.99
CA ARG A 183 1.16 -7.90 -2.78
C ARG A 183 -0.35 -8.15 -2.62
N GLU A 184 -0.89 -8.04 -1.40
CA GLU A 184 -2.31 -8.24 -1.11
C GLU A 184 -3.21 -7.26 -1.88
N ILE A 185 -2.79 -6.03 -2.03
CA ILE A 185 -3.53 -4.98 -2.77
C ILE A 185 -3.20 -4.92 -4.26
N GLY A 186 -2.30 -5.80 -4.74
CA GLY A 186 -1.93 -5.90 -6.15
C GLY A 186 -0.81 -4.96 -6.60
N ALA A 187 -0.13 -4.26 -5.68
CA ALA A 187 1.04 -3.41 -5.96
C ALA A 187 2.31 -4.27 -6.08
N THR A 188 2.42 -5.01 -7.18
CA THR A 188 3.42 -6.08 -7.36
C THR A 188 4.76 -5.59 -7.89
N ASP A 189 4.84 -4.38 -8.41
CA ASP A 189 6.06 -3.70 -8.83
C ASP A 189 6.60 -2.74 -7.77
N THR A 190 6.31 -3.05 -6.49
CA THR A 190 6.71 -2.27 -5.32
C THR A 190 7.54 -3.12 -4.36
N HIS A 191 8.62 -2.54 -3.84
CA HIS A 191 9.41 -3.14 -2.79
C HIS A 191 9.90 -2.09 -1.79
N PHE A 192 9.63 -2.34 -0.51
CA PHE A 192 9.99 -1.46 0.60
C PHE A 192 11.10 -2.09 1.45
N VAL A 193 12.15 -1.34 1.75
CA VAL A 193 13.24 -1.73 2.66
C VAL A 193 13.33 -0.82 3.90
N ASN A 194 12.52 0.24 3.93
CA ASN A 194 12.38 1.11 5.08
C ASN A 194 10.97 1.75 5.11
N PRO A 195 10.49 2.24 6.28
CA PRO A 195 9.14 2.78 6.41
C PRO A 195 9.01 4.26 6.04
N HIS A 196 10.09 4.93 5.63
CA HIS A 196 10.13 6.39 5.48
C HIS A 196 10.47 6.87 4.07
N GLY A 197 11.11 6.04 3.23
CA GLY A 197 11.46 6.36 1.85
C GLY A 197 12.81 7.06 1.67
N LEU A 198 13.75 6.89 2.58
CA LEU A 198 15.16 7.20 2.31
C LEU A 198 15.68 6.28 1.20
N THR A 199 16.60 6.81 0.41
CA THR A 199 17.06 6.16 -0.81
C THR A 199 17.79 4.85 -0.53
N ASP A 200 17.34 3.80 -1.21
CA ASP A 200 17.98 2.50 -1.31
C ASP A 200 17.71 1.94 -2.70
N GLU A 201 18.65 1.21 -3.29
CA GLU A 201 18.50 0.64 -4.64
C GLU A 201 17.38 -0.40 -4.71
N ALA A 202 17.12 -1.10 -3.62
CA ALA A 202 16.05 -2.07 -3.51
C ALA A 202 14.69 -1.44 -3.12
N HIS A 203 14.61 -0.11 -2.91
CA HIS A 203 13.41 0.59 -2.51
C HIS A 203 12.76 1.31 -3.71
N TYR A 204 11.74 0.69 -4.29
CA TYR A 204 11.09 1.17 -5.51
C TYR A 204 9.58 0.95 -5.50
N THR A 205 8.91 1.68 -6.37
CA THR A 205 7.47 1.56 -6.67
C THR A 205 7.19 2.11 -8.07
N THR A 206 5.94 2.06 -8.50
CA THR A 206 5.46 2.66 -9.75
C THR A 206 4.33 3.66 -9.49
N ALA A 207 4.01 4.52 -10.46
CA ALA A 207 2.87 5.44 -10.32
C ALA A 207 1.55 4.69 -10.20
N TYR A 208 1.42 3.53 -10.86
CA TYR A 208 0.23 2.68 -10.74
C TYR A 208 0.13 2.00 -9.37
N ASP A 209 1.22 1.44 -8.87
CA ASP A 209 1.22 0.81 -7.54
C ASP A 209 0.94 1.84 -6.43
N LEU A 210 1.47 3.05 -6.56
CA LEU A 210 1.15 4.15 -5.63
C LEU A 210 -0.33 4.52 -5.66
N TYR A 211 -0.97 4.46 -6.86
CA TYR A 211 -2.41 4.62 -6.96
C TYR A 211 -3.13 3.52 -6.16
N LEU A 212 -2.74 2.25 -6.30
CA LEU A 212 -3.36 1.14 -5.58
C LEU A 212 -3.24 1.33 -4.05
N ILE A 213 -2.04 1.66 -3.57
CA ILE A 213 -1.75 1.89 -2.15
C ILE A 213 -2.56 3.08 -1.61
N PHE A 214 -2.60 4.18 -2.35
CA PHE A 214 -3.28 5.39 -1.94
C PHE A 214 -4.81 5.23 -1.98
N ASN A 215 -5.32 4.52 -2.99
CA ASN A 215 -6.73 4.19 -3.12
C ASN A 215 -7.21 3.32 -1.95
N GLU A 216 -6.40 2.34 -1.52
CA GLU A 216 -6.70 1.54 -0.34
C GLU A 216 -6.71 2.40 0.94
N ALA A 217 -5.71 3.28 1.10
CA ALA A 217 -5.61 4.17 2.24
C ALA A 217 -6.80 5.17 2.30
N LEU A 218 -7.31 5.64 1.17
CA LEU A 218 -8.46 6.55 1.11
C LEU A 218 -9.78 5.93 1.58
N LYS A 219 -9.87 4.60 1.72
CA LYS A 219 -11.05 3.94 2.31
C LYS A 219 -11.21 4.25 3.80
N PHE A 220 -10.13 4.70 4.46
CA PHE A 220 -10.12 5.05 5.88
C PHE A 220 -10.35 6.57 6.07
N PRO A 221 -11.43 6.97 6.75
CA PRO A 221 -11.71 8.39 7.03
C PRO A 221 -10.58 9.09 7.78
N GLU A 222 -9.88 8.37 8.64
CA GLU A 222 -8.74 8.85 9.41
C GLU A 222 -7.59 9.26 8.50
N PHE A 223 -7.30 8.46 7.48
CA PHE A 223 -6.27 8.80 6.50
C PHE A 223 -6.62 10.09 5.75
N ARG A 224 -7.87 10.20 5.27
CA ARG A 224 -8.34 11.43 4.57
C ARG A 224 -8.23 12.66 5.46
N ARG A 225 -8.61 12.55 6.73
CA ARG A 225 -8.49 13.63 7.72
C ARG A 225 -7.03 14.06 7.92
N ILE A 226 -6.12 13.09 8.12
CA ILE A 226 -4.71 13.36 8.39
C ILE A 226 -4.04 14.02 7.17
N ILE A 227 -4.21 13.47 5.97
CA ILE A 227 -3.57 14.02 4.75
C ILE A 227 -4.12 15.40 4.37
N GLY A 228 -5.36 15.72 4.76
CA GLY A 228 -6.03 17.01 4.51
C GLY A 228 -5.72 18.08 5.56
N THR A 229 -5.02 17.74 6.63
CA THR A 229 -4.70 18.68 7.72
C THR A 229 -3.51 19.55 7.33
N ALA A 230 -3.68 20.89 7.38
CA ALA A 230 -2.64 21.85 7.03
C ALA A 230 -1.57 21.99 8.12
N ASP A 231 -2.00 22.02 9.39
CA ASP A 231 -1.11 22.06 10.56
C ASP A 231 -1.74 21.32 11.74
N TYR A 232 -0.90 20.80 12.63
CA TYR A 232 -1.31 20.06 13.81
C TYR A 232 -0.41 20.40 14.99
N THR A 233 -1.00 20.60 16.17
CA THR A 233 -0.27 20.75 17.42
C THR A 233 -0.39 19.48 18.24
N ALA A 234 0.72 18.75 18.41
CA ALA A 234 0.79 17.56 19.24
C ALA A 234 1.20 17.97 20.68
N GLU A 235 0.46 17.48 21.66
CA GLU A 235 0.79 17.57 23.07
C GLU A 235 1.01 16.15 23.61
N PHE A 236 2.18 15.89 24.16
CA PHE A 236 2.60 14.56 24.62
C PHE A 236 3.56 14.69 25.81
N THR A 237 4.12 13.60 26.30
CA THR A 237 5.07 13.63 27.42
C THR A 237 6.46 13.23 26.97
N ASP A 238 7.47 13.83 27.57
CA ASP A 238 8.87 13.43 27.39
C ASP A 238 9.23 12.20 28.25
N ALA A 239 10.48 11.75 28.15
CA ALA A 239 11.02 10.60 28.90
C ALA A 239 10.93 10.75 30.44
N GLN A 240 10.75 11.95 30.95
CA GLN A 240 10.58 12.27 32.37
C GLN A 240 9.12 12.44 32.76
N GLY A 241 8.19 12.27 31.80
CA GLY A 241 6.77 12.48 31.99
C GLY A 241 6.34 13.96 32.00
N ALA A 242 7.25 14.89 31.62
CA ALA A 242 6.92 16.31 31.53
C ALA A 242 6.18 16.61 30.19
N PRO A 243 5.23 17.58 30.21
CA PRO A 243 4.52 17.98 29.00
C PRO A 243 5.45 18.53 27.93
N LYS A 244 5.28 18.05 26.68
CA LYS A 244 6.02 18.49 25.50
C LYS A 244 5.05 18.83 24.37
N THR A 245 5.33 19.90 23.63
CA THR A 245 4.47 20.35 22.52
C THR A 245 5.29 20.44 21.25
N ARG A 246 4.72 19.98 20.14
CA ARG A 246 5.26 20.15 18.79
C ARG A 246 4.20 20.67 17.84
N LYS A 247 4.59 21.59 16.95
CA LYS A 247 3.74 22.08 15.86
C LYS A 247 4.27 21.59 14.54
N TRP A 248 3.45 20.86 13.82
CA TRP A 248 3.79 20.28 12.53
C TRP A 248 2.97 20.92 11.42
N LYS A 249 3.64 21.30 10.34
CA LYS A 249 3.02 21.81 9.12
C LYS A 249 3.09 20.79 8.01
N ASN A 250 2.04 20.76 7.21
CA ASN A 250 1.99 19.89 6.03
C ASN A 250 2.97 20.39 4.95
N GLY A 251 3.73 19.46 4.38
CA GLY A 251 4.66 19.75 3.27
C GLY A 251 3.96 19.99 1.93
N ASN A 252 2.67 19.68 1.82
CA ASN A 252 1.89 19.88 0.61
C ASN A 252 1.50 21.37 0.48
N ARG A 253 2.04 22.06 -0.54
CA ARG A 253 1.85 23.48 -0.77
C ARG A 253 0.42 23.89 -1.08
N TYR A 254 -0.40 22.99 -1.64
CA TYR A 254 -1.82 23.24 -1.86
C TYR A 254 -2.57 23.46 -0.54
N LEU A 255 -2.24 22.68 0.50
CA LEU A 255 -2.89 22.79 1.82
C LEU A 255 -2.39 23.98 2.63
N THR A 256 -1.17 24.45 2.37
CA THR A 256 -0.56 25.57 3.11
C THR A 256 -0.70 26.90 2.39
N GLY A 257 -1.41 26.95 1.26
CA GLY A 257 -1.64 28.15 0.47
C GLY A 257 -0.42 28.66 -0.30
N GLN A 258 0.66 27.87 -0.38
CA GLN A 258 1.87 28.20 -1.14
C GLN A 258 1.78 27.81 -2.63
N ALA A 259 0.77 27.01 -3.00
CA ALA A 259 0.38 26.73 -4.36
C ALA A 259 -1.16 26.83 -4.46
N ALA A 260 -1.67 27.44 -5.52
CA ALA A 260 -3.10 27.48 -5.78
C ALA A 260 -3.58 26.11 -6.27
N SER A 261 -4.75 25.65 -5.80
CA SER A 261 -5.40 24.48 -6.37
C SER A 261 -5.69 24.70 -7.85
N PRO A 262 -5.62 23.66 -8.70
CA PRO A 262 -6.00 23.74 -10.10
C PRO A 262 -7.44 24.26 -10.25
N GLU A 263 -7.68 25.07 -11.26
CA GLU A 263 -9.01 25.67 -11.49
C GLU A 263 -10.10 24.58 -11.63
N GLY A 264 -11.19 24.72 -10.90
CA GLY A 264 -12.31 23.78 -10.89
C GLY A 264 -12.12 22.55 -9.99
N TYR A 265 -10.98 22.45 -9.29
CA TYR A 265 -10.64 21.32 -8.43
C TYR A 265 -10.19 21.75 -7.06
N THR A 266 -10.44 20.89 -6.06
CA THR A 266 -9.96 21.05 -4.70
C THR A 266 -8.98 19.94 -4.37
N VAL A 267 -7.76 20.26 -3.93
CA VAL A 267 -6.82 19.27 -3.43
C VAL A 267 -7.19 18.95 -1.98
N ILE A 268 -7.72 17.74 -1.76
CA ILE A 268 -8.16 17.27 -0.43
C ILE A 268 -6.97 17.00 0.48
N GLY A 269 -5.89 16.45 -0.09
CA GLY A 269 -4.69 16.12 0.66
C GLY A 269 -3.75 15.23 -0.13
N GLY A 270 -2.67 14.81 0.49
CA GLY A 270 -1.71 13.94 -0.19
C GLY A 270 -0.38 13.86 0.53
N LYS A 271 0.63 13.31 -0.16
CA LYS A 271 2.00 13.17 0.37
C LYS A 271 3.04 13.59 -0.64
N THR A 272 3.92 14.50 -0.24
CA THR A 272 5.12 14.90 -0.99
C THR A 272 6.29 13.97 -0.67
N GLY A 273 7.20 13.81 -1.62
CA GLY A 273 8.47 13.11 -1.44
C GLY A 273 9.59 13.86 -2.17
N THR A 274 10.79 13.87 -1.61
CA THR A 274 11.97 14.42 -2.29
C THR A 274 13.22 13.74 -1.75
N THR A 275 14.03 13.19 -2.64
CA THR A 275 15.43 12.82 -2.41
C THR A 275 16.21 13.16 -3.69
N MET A 276 17.54 13.10 -3.64
CA MET A 276 18.34 13.31 -4.86
C MET A 276 18.02 12.25 -5.93
N ALA A 277 17.80 10.99 -5.54
CA ALA A 277 17.49 9.91 -6.47
C ALA A 277 16.05 9.99 -7.00
N ALA A 278 15.09 10.35 -6.15
CA ALA A 278 13.69 10.41 -6.49
C ALA A 278 13.27 11.68 -7.23
N GLY A 279 14.09 12.75 -7.20
CA GLY A 279 13.61 14.07 -7.63
C GLY A 279 12.47 14.56 -6.72
N SER A 280 11.55 15.33 -7.27
CA SER A 280 10.38 15.85 -6.56
C SER A 280 9.14 15.00 -6.94
N CYS A 281 8.43 14.48 -5.92
CA CYS A 281 7.30 13.59 -6.07
C CYS A 281 6.08 14.08 -5.26
N LEU A 282 4.87 13.81 -5.77
CA LEU A 282 3.61 14.10 -5.09
C LEU A 282 2.54 13.10 -5.52
N ILE A 283 1.82 12.55 -4.54
CA ILE A 283 0.53 11.91 -4.74
C ILE A 283 -0.54 12.71 -4.01
N ALA A 284 -1.69 12.91 -4.65
CA ALA A 284 -2.76 13.73 -4.10
C ALA A 284 -4.15 13.16 -4.41
N CYS A 285 -5.04 13.26 -3.44
CA CYS A 285 -6.48 13.16 -3.65
C CYS A 285 -6.99 14.54 -4.06
N VAL A 286 -7.69 14.57 -5.19
CA VAL A 286 -8.26 15.77 -5.78
C VAL A 286 -9.76 15.55 -5.96
N GLN A 287 -10.57 16.57 -5.73
CA GLN A 287 -12.00 16.50 -5.87
C GLN A 287 -12.50 17.53 -6.89
N ASP A 288 -13.39 17.13 -7.77
CA ASP A 288 -14.07 18.05 -8.67
C ASP A 288 -15.24 18.78 -7.98
N LYS A 289 -15.91 19.68 -8.71
CA LYS A 289 -17.07 20.45 -8.23
C LYS A 289 -18.30 19.59 -7.87
N ASN A 290 -18.36 18.35 -8.36
CA ASN A 290 -19.44 17.40 -8.10
C ASN A 290 -19.12 16.48 -6.91
N GLY A 291 -17.95 16.63 -6.29
CA GLY A 291 -17.49 15.79 -5.19
C GLY A 291 -16.88 14.46 -5.63
N GLN A 292 -16.54 14.31 -6.92
CA GLN A 292 -15.88 13.10 -7.41
C GLN A 292 -14.39 13.15 -7.10
N ASP A 293 -13.88 12.03 -6.59
CA ASP A 293 -12.48 11.89 -6.20
C ASP A 293 -11.61 11.38 -7.35
N TYR A 294 -10.43 11.98 -7.44
CA TYR A 294 -9.36 11.58 -8.35
C TYR A 294 -8.07 11.41 -7.56
N ILE A 295 -7.26 10.44 -7.96
CA ILE A 295 -5.90 10.25 -7.45
C ILE A 295 -4.94 10.70 -8.54
N SER A 296 -4.08 11.67 -8.23
CA SER A 296 -3.09 12.22 -9.15
C SER A 296 -1.70 11.95 -8.61
N VAL A 297 -0.81 11.41 -9.45
CA VAL A 297 0.56 11.02 -9.11
C VAL A 297 1.53 11.74 -10.06
N VAL A 298 2.58 12.33 -9.51
CA VAL A 298 3.74 12.85 -10.25
C VAL A 298 5.00 12.33 -9.57
N LEU A 299 5.86 11.67 -10.34
CA LEU A 299 7.14 11.14 -9.87
C LEU A 299 8.29 11.74 -10.68
N LYS A 300 9.39 12.01 -9.96
CA LYS A 300 10.66 12.45 -10.53
C LYS A 300 10.54 13.71 -11.41
N ALA A 301 9.84 14.73 -10.90
CA ALA A 301 9.95 16.06 -11.43
C ALA A 301 11.30 16.68 -11.00
N ASP A 302 11.88 17.54 -11.84
CA ASP A 302 13.21 18.12 -11.64
C ASP A 302 13.33 18.87 -10.31
N ASP A 303 12.31 19.65 -9.98
CA ASP A 303 12.26 20.45 -8.76
C ASP A 303 10.81 20.64 -8.25
N ARG A 304 10.67 21.33 -7.12
CA ARG A 304 9.34 21.60 -6.55
C ARG A 304 8.44 22.50 -7.40
N PRO A 305 8.90 23.59 -8.02
CA PRO A 305 8.08 24.35 -8.96
C PRO A 305 7.53 23.48 -10.09
N ASN A 306 8.39 22.72 -10.76
CA ASN A 306 8.00 21.80 -11.84
C ASN A 306 7.04 20.72 -11.35
N LEU A 307 7.21 20.22 -10.11
CA LEU A 307 6.28 19.26 -9.51
C LEU A 307 4.84 19.79 -9.47
N TYR A 308 4.64 21.00 -8.96
CA TYR A 308 3.29 21.60 -8.84
C TYR A 308 2.75 22.03 -10.20
N GLU A 309 3.60 22.46 -11.13
CA GLU A 309 3.21 22.74 -12.51
C GLU A 309 2.71 21.47 -13.22
N ASN A 310 3.49 20.36 -13.16
CA ASN A 310 3.09 19.08 -13.72
C ASN A 310 1.80 18.55 -13.09
N MET A 311 1.68 18.63 -11.76
CA MET A 311 0.47 18.21 -11.05
C MET A 311 -0.76 19.01 -11.52
N THR A 312 -0.64 20.32 -11.69
CA THR A 312 -1.72 21.17 -12.21
C THR A 312 -2.10 20.78 -13.63
N LYS A 313 -1.12 20.56 -14.52
CA LYS A 313 -1.36 20.15 -15.91
C LYS A 313 -2.12 18.82 -16.01
N ILE A 314 -1.71 17.81 -15.24
CA ILE A 314 -2.38 16.50 -15.30
C ILE A 314 -3.77 16.52 -14.69
N ILE A 315 -4.01 17.30 -13.63
CA ILE A 315 -5.35 17.46 -13.04
C ILE A 315 -6.29 18.16 -14.02
N GLN A 316 -5.84 19.15 -14.80
CA GLN A 316 -6.65 19.83 -15.81
C GLN A 316 -7.11 18.90 -16.94
N LYS A 317 -6.45 17.74 -17.16
CA LYS A 317 -6.90 16.73 -18.13
C LYS A 317 -8.17 15.99 -17.70
N ILE A 318 -8.59 16.13 -16.45
CA ILE A 318 -9.87 15.56 -15.97
C ILE A 318 -11.07 16.20 -16.69
N ALA A 319 -10.95 17.46 -17.09
CA ALA A 319 -12.02 18.21 -17.76
C ALA A 319 -12.17 17.88 -19.26
N ASN A 320 -11.21 17.16 -19.86
CA ASN A 320 -11.19 16.79 -21.26
C ASN A 320 -11.62 15.35 -21.49
#